data_4637b7f8bbda3d97504a26ecd12bded3
#
_entry.id   4637b7f8bbda3d97504a26ecd12bded3
#
_cell.length_a   1.000
_cell.length_b   1.000
_cell.length_c   1.000
_cell.angle_alpha   90.00
_cell.angle_beta   90.00
_cell.angle_gamma   90.00
#
_symmetry.space_group_name_H-M   'P 1'
#
loop_
_entity.id
_entity.type
_entity.pdbx_description
1 polymer ?
#
loop_
_entity_poly.entity_id
_entity_poly.type
_entity_poly.pdbx_seq_one_letter_code
_entity_poly.pdbx_strand_id
1 'polypeptide(L)'
;MASLVEELLDVLKKEKEGYDAILSMCEEKRDSIVHSKIDVLERVTAQEEDIASDLKNLENRRARLLTDMATVLGKDGQNLTITQLIELLDRQPGEQKDLLEARDALVDSARK
;
A
#
# COMPACT_ATOMS: atom_id res chain seq x y z
N MET A 1 -15.45 5.69 -12.79
CA MET A 1 -15.14 5.57 -11.34
C MET A 1 -14.76 4.14 -10.93
N ALA A 2 -15.51 3.12 -11.37
CA ALA A 2 -15.19 1.72 -11.03
C ALA A 2 -13.76 1.32 -11.42
N SER A 3 -13.29 1.74 -12.59
CA SER A 3 -11.92 1.47 -13.07
C SER A 3 -10.86 2.08 -12.14
N LEU A 4 -11.08 3.29 -11.64
CA LEU A 4 -10.17 3.94 -10.70
C LEU A 4 -10.17 3.23 -9.34
N VAL A 5 -11.34 2.77 -8.90
CA VAL A 5 -11.46 1.98 -7.66
C VAL A 5 -10.70 0.66 -7.78
N GLU A 6 -10.83 -0.03 -8.92
CA GLU A 6 -10.09 -1.27 -9.16
C GLU A 6 -8.58 -1.05 -9.14
N GLU A 7 -8.11 0.03 -9.77
CA GLU A 7 -6.69 0.39 -9.76
C GLU A 7 -6.21 0.71 -8.34
N LEU A 8 -7.01 1.43 -7.57
CA LEU A 8 -6.69 1.75 -6.18
C LEU A 8 -6.61 0.49 -5.32
N LEU A 9 -7.56 -0.42 -5.49
CA LEU A 9 -7.56 -1.71 -4.77
C LEU A 9 -6.29 -2.51 -5.08
N ASP A 10 -5.86 -2.53 -6.35
CA ASP A 10 -4.63 -3.21 -6.75
C ASP A 10 -3.40 -2.59 -6.09
N VAL A 11 -3.33 -1.26 -6.06
CA VAL A 11 -2.23 -0.53 -5.41
C VAL A 11 -2.18 -0.83 -3.92
N LEU A 12 -3.32 -0.80 -3.23
CA LEU A 12 -3.38 -1.09 -1.79
C LEU A 12 -2.95 -2.53 -1.50
N LYS A 13 -3.35 -3.46 -2.33
CA LYS A 13 -2.94 -4.86 -2.20
C LYS A 13 -1.43 -5.01 -2.36
N LYS A 14 -0.86 -4.36 -3.36
CA LYS A 14 0.60 -4.40 -3.61
C LYS A 14 1.38 -3.74 -2.49
N GLU A 15 0.88 -2.62 -1.93
CA GLU A 15 1.50 -1.98 -0.77
C GLU A 15 1.52 -2.92 0.43
N LYS A 16 0.40 -3.61 0.69
CA LYS A 16 0.32 -4.59 1.77
C LYS A 16 1.34 -5.72 1.57
N GLU A 17 1.43 -6.27 0.37
CA GLU A 17 2.41 -7.31 0.05
C GLU A 17 3.84 -6.82 0.26
N GLY A 18 4.14 -5.57 -0.09
CA GLY A 18 5.44 -4.96 0.13
C GLY A 18 5.79 -4.83 1.61
N TYR A 19 4.85 -4.38 2.43
CA TYR A 19 5.07 -4.28 3.89
C TYR A 19 5.25 -5.65 4.51
N ASP A 20 4.46 -6.65 4.11
CA ASP A 20 4.60 -8.02 4.60
C ASP A 20 5.97 -8.61 4.22
N ALA A 21 6.45 -8.33 3.02
CA ALA A 21 7.77 -8.76 2.56
C ALA A 21 8.90 -8.11 3.38
N ILE A 22 8.80 -6.82 3.66
CA ILE A 22 9.78 -6.11 4.51
C ILE A 22 9.81 -6.72 5.90
N LEU A 23 8.65 -7.02 6.46
CA LEU A 23 8.56 -7.64 7.78
C LEU A 23 9.28 -8.98 7.83
N SER A 24 9.05 -9.83 6.82
CA SER A 24 9.73 -11.11 6.67
C SER A 24 11.23 -10.93 6.54
N MET A 25 11.68 -9.94 5.78
CA MET A 25 13.11 -9.63 5.60
C MET A 25 13.76 -9.12 6.88
N CYS A 26 13.03 -8.39 7.72
CA CYS A 26 13.53 -7.96 9.02
C CYS A 26 13.83 -9.15 9.92
N GLU A 27 12.99 -10.17 9.90
CA GLU A 27 13.21 -11.41 10.65
C GLU A 27 14.45 -12.16 10.12
N GLU A 28 14.58 -12.28 8.81
CA GLU A 28 15.74 -12.93 8.17
C GLU A 28 17.03 -12.16 8.47
N LYS A 29 16.97 -10.83 8.44
CA LYS A 29 18.11 -9.97 8.77
C LYS A 29 18.57 -10.16 10.22
N ARG A 30 17.62 -10.24 11.16
CA ARG A 30 17.92 -10.51 12.56
C ARG A 30 18.62 -11.85 12.73
N ASP A 31 18.11 -12.88 12.08
CA ASP A 31 18.69 -14.23 12.10
C ASP A 31 20.12 -14.21 11.55
N SER A 32 20.35 -13.49 10.45
CA SER A 32 21.66 -13.34 9.83
C SER A 32 22.67 -12.67 10.75
N ILE A 33 22.25 -11.67 11.52
CA ILE A 33 23.11 -10.97 12.48
C ILE A 33 23.49 -11.93 13.61
N VAL A 34 22.50 -12.66 14.16
CA VAL A 34 22.71 -13.60 15.26
C VAL A 34 23.69 -14.71 14.85
N HIS A 35 23.62 -15.17 13.62
CA HIS A 35 24.47 -16.27 13.12
C HIS A 35 25.67 -15.80 12.31
N SER A 36 25.95 -14.48 12.28
CA SER A 36 27.10 -13.89 11.58
C SER A 36 27.14 -14.24 10.08
N LYS A 37 25.99 -14.29 9.43
CA LYS A 37 25.86 -14.59 7.99
C LYS A 37 25.90 -13.31 7.17
N ILE A 38 27.09 -12.78 6.93
CA ILE A 38 27.29 -11.48 6.25
C ILE A 38 26.73 -11.49 4.82
N ASP A 39 26.93 -12.56 4.05
CA ASP A 39 26.44 -12.66 2.67
C ASP A 39 24.91 -12.59 2.61
N VAL A 40 24.24 -13.27 3.55
CA VAL A 40 22.78 -13.23 3.65
C VAL A 40 22.30 -11.83 4.02
N LEU A 41 22.99 -11.18 4.96
CA LEU A 41 22.66 -9.83 5.40
C LEU A 41 22.76 -8.84 4.26
N GLU A 42 23.83 -8.89 3.45
CA GLU A 42 23.99 -8.01 2.29
C GLU A 42 22.88 -8.23 1.26
N ARG A 43 22.52 -9.47 0.98
CA ARG A 43 21.43 -9.80 0.05
C ARG A 43 20.10 -9.28 0.54
N VAL A 44 19.78 -9.49 1.81
CA VAL A 44 18.52 -9.04 2.40
C VAL A 44 18.43 -7.51 2.40
N THR A 45 19.51 -6.83 2.73
CA THR A 45 19.57 -5.37 2.70
C THR A 45 19.29 -4.82 1.29
N ALA A 46 19.89 -5.42 0.27
CA ALA A 46 19.62 -5.03 -1.12
C ALA A 46 18.16 -5.26 -1.52
N GLN A 47 17.56 -6.37 -1.10
CA GLN A 47 16.16 -6.66 -1.35
C GLN A 47 15.23 -5.68 -0.63
N GLU A 48 15.56 -5.29 0.61
CA GLU A 48 14.80 -4.27 1.34
C GLU A 48 14.79 -2.94 0.61
N GLU A 49 15.95 -2.52 0.06
CA GLU A 49 16.06 -1.28 -0.70
C GLU A 49 15.17 -1.30 -1.95
N ASP A 50 15.16 -2.42 -2.68
CA ASP A 50 14.31 -2.58 -3.86
C ASP A 50 12.83 -2.50 -3.50
N ILE A 51 12.41 -3.17 -2.44
CA ILE A 51 11.02 -3.14 -1.99
C ILE A 51 10.63 -1.75 -1.49
N ALA A 52 11.51 -1.08 -0.77
CA ALA A 52 11.25 0.29 -0.30
C ALA A 52 11.05 1.25 -1.47
N SER A 53 11.85 1.09 -2.54
CA SER A 53 11.68 1.87 -3.77
C SER A 53 10.34 1.59 -4.44
N ASP A 54 9.95 0.32 -4.53
CA ASP A 54 8.66 -0.08 -5.10
C ASP A 54 7.50 0.48 -4.28
N LEU A 55 7.60 0.44 -2.95
CA LEU A 55 6.58 1.01 -2.07
C LEU A 55 6.43 2.51 -2.27
N LYS A 56 7.53 3.22 -2.44
CA LYS A 56 7.48 4.66 -2.71
C LYS A 56 6.77 4.95 -4.03
N ASN A 57 7.03 4.15 -5.07
CA ASN A 57 6.35 4.28 -6.35
C ASN A 57 4.85 3.98 -6.21
N LEU A 58 4.48 2.99 -5.41
CA LEU A 58 3.08 2.66 -5.13
C LEU A 58 2.38 3.78 -4.36
N GLU A 59 3.05 4.40 -3.40
CA GLU A 59 2.52 5.55 -2.66
C GLU A 59 2.23 6.72 -3.60
N ASN A 60 3.15 7.00 -4.51
CA ASN A 60 2.98 8.07 -5.51
C ASN A 60 1.80 7.75 -6.45
N ARG A 61 1.66 6.51 -6.86
CA ARG A 61 0.55 6.08 -7.71
C ARG A 61 -0.78 6.20 -6.97
N ARG A 62 -0.82 5.82 -5.69
CA ARG A 62 -2.01 5.96 -4.85
C ARG A 62 -2.42 7.42 -4.76
N ALA A 63 -1.47 8.33 -4.50
CA ALA A 63 -1.76 9.76 -4.42
C ALA A 63 -2.35 10.29 -5.73
N ARG A 64 -1.81 9.88 -6.87
CA ARG A 64 -2.35 10.28 -8.18
C ARG A 64 -3.75 9.74 -8.43
N LEU A 65 -4.00 8.48 -8.07
CA LEU A 65 -5.32 7.87 -8.20
C LEU A 65 -6.35 8.60 -7.35
N LEU A 66 -6.00 8.96 -6.12
CA LEU A 66 -6.89 9.72 -5.24
C LEU A 66 -7.19 11.10 -5.81
N THR A 67 -6.19 11.76 -6.42
CA THR A 67 -6.39 13.04 -7.10
C THR A 67 -7.34 12.88 -8.30
N ASP A 68 -7.16 11.84 -9.11
CA ASP A 68 -8.01 11.56 -10.26
C ASP A 68 -9.46 11.28 -9.81
N MET A 69 -9.63 10.54 -8.73
CA MET A 69 -10.95 10.28 -8.16
C MET A 69 -11.61 11.56 -7.65
N ALA A 70 -10.84 12.43 -7.01
CA ALA A 70 -11.34 13.71 -6.54
C ALA A 70 -11.85 14.55 -7.72
N THR A 71 -11.12 14.56 -8.84
CA THR A 71 -11.52 15.25 -10.05
C THR A 71 -12.84 14.69 -10.60
N VAL A 72 -12.95 13.37 -10.69
CA VAL A 72 -14.17 12.71 -11.19
C VAL A 72 -15.38 13.01 -10.28
N LEU A 73 -15.16 13.09 -8.97
CA LEU A 73 -16.22 13.37 -8.01
C LEU A 73 -16.53 14.86 -7.84
N GLY A 74 -15.85 15.74 -8.59
CA GLY A 74 -16.03 17.18 -8.48
C GLY A 74 -15.41 17.80 -7.23
N LYS A 75 -14.39 17.15 -6.69
CA LYS A 75 -13.68 17.61 -5.48
C LYS A 75 -12.29 18.15 -5.81
N ASP A 76 -12.16 18.82 -6.95
CA ASP A 76 -10.90 19.41 -7.40
C ASP A 76 -10.31 20.34 -6.35
N GLY A 77 -9.00 20.23 -6.15
CA GLY A 77 -8.27 21.07 -5.22
C GLY A 77 -8.35 20.62 -3.76
N GLN A 78 -9.03 19.53 -3.48
CA GLN A 78 -9.12 18.93 -2.15
C GLN A 78 -8.26 17.69 -2.05
N ASN A 79 -7.62 17.51 -0.90
CA ASN A 79 -6.91 16.26 -0.60
C ASN A 79 -7.94 15.21 -0.18
N LEU A 80 -8.04 14.15 -0.98
CA LEU A 80 -8.97 13.06 -0.72
C LEU A 80 -8.21 11.92 -0.04
N THR A 81 -8.70 11.51 1.12
CA THR A 81 -8.17 10.32 1.80
C THR A 81 -8.99 9.09 1.41
N ILE A 82 -8.44 7.89 1.65
CA ILE A 82 -9.15 6.64 1.38
C ILE A 82 -10.45 6.60 2.21
N THR A 83 -10.41 7.04 3.45
CA THR A 83 -11.60 7.09 4.32
C THR A 83 -12.68 8.01 3.75
N GLN A 84 -12.29 9.18 3.25
CA GLN A 84 -13.23 10.11 2.62
C GLN A 84 -13.81 9.52 1.33
N LEU A 85 -13.00 8.82 0.54
CA LEU A 85 -13.46 8.14 -0.66
C LEU A 85 -14.50 7.07 -0.33
N ILE A 86 -14.27 6.28 0.71
CA ILE A 86 -15.22 5.26 1.16
C ILE A 86 -16.58 5.90 1.49
N GLU A 87 -16.57 7.02 2.18
CA GLU A 87 -17.79 7.75 2.53
C GLU A 87 -18.53 8.27 1.28
N LEU A 88 -17.79 8.69 0.26
CA LEU A 88 -18.36 9.19 -0.99
C LEU A 88 -18.94 8.09 -1.88
N LEU A 89 -18.61 6.83 -1.61
CA LEU A 89 -19.07 5.68 -2.38
C LEU A 89 -20.31 5.01 -1.78
N ASP A 90 -21.06 5.71 -0.95
CA ASP A 90 -22.25 5.16 -0.28
C ASP A 90 -23.32 4.66 -1.26
N ARG A 91 -23.30 5.13 -2.52
CA ARG A 91 -24.18 4.65 -3.58
C ARG A 91 -23.66 3.40 -4.31
N GLN A 92 -22.45 2.94 -3.97
CA GLN A 92 -21.80 1.78 -4.57
C GLN A 92 -21.28 0.88 -3.44
N PRO A 93 -22.17 0.21 -2.71
CA PRO A 93 -21.79 -0.48 -1.47
C PRO A 93 -20.78 -1.61 -1.66
N GLY A 94 -20.78 -2.26 -2.84
CA GLY A 94 -19.78 -3.30 -3.13
C GLY A 94 -18.38 -2.76 -3.20
N GLU A 95 -18.16 -1.65 -3.91
CA GLU A 95 -16.88 -0.98 -4.01
C GLU A 95 -16.46 -0.38 -2.68
N GLN A 96 -17.40 0.20 -1.94
CA GLN A 96 -17.17 0.74 -0.62
C GLN A 96 -16.62 -0.33 0.34
N LYS A 97 -17.25 -1.50 0.35
CA LYS A 97 -16.83 -2.62 1.17
C LYS A 97 -15.42 -3.09 0.81
N ASP A 98 -15.14 -3.24 -0.48
CA ASP A 98 -13.84 -3.70 -0.95
C ASP A 98 -12.72 -2.73 -0.55
N LEU A 99 -12.95 -1.42 -0.66
CA LEU A 99 -11.99 -0.41 -0.24
C LEU A 99 -11.79 -0.42 1.26
N LEU A 100 -12.85 -0.60 2.04
CA LEU A 100 -12.76 -0.66 3.49
C LEU A 100 -11.90 -1.85 3.93
N GLU A 101 -12.13 -3.01 3.35
CA GLU A 101 -11.35 -4.21 3.64
C GLU A 101 -9.89 -4.05 3.24
N ALA A 102 -9.62 -3.48 2.06
CA ALA A 102 -8.26 -3.25 1.59
C ALA A 102 -7.52 -2.25 2.48
N ARG A 103 -8.20 -1.17 2.91
CA ARG A 103 -7.62 -0.18 3.82
C ARG A 103 -7.25 -0.82 5.15
N ASP A 104 -8.15 -1.60 5.73
CA ASP A 104 -7.94 -2.24 7.02
C ASP A 104 -6.80 -3.24 6.96
N ALA A 105 -6.70 -4.02 5.89
CA ALA A 105 -5.62 -4.96 5.68
C ALA A 105 -4.26 -4.26 5.58
N LEU A 106 -4.19 -3.13 4.86
CA LEU A 106 -2.97 -2.34 4.72
C LEU A 106 -2.54 -1.75 6.06
N VAL A 107 -3.46 -1.17 6.82
CA VAL A 107 -3.18 -0.59 8.14
C VAL A 107 -2.66 -1.66 9.08
N ASP A 108 -3.25 -2.85 9.08
CA ASP A 108 -2.82 -3.96 9.93
C ASP A 108 -1.39 -4.40 9.58
N SER A 109 -1.07 -4.54 8.30
CA SER A 109 0.29 -4.90 7.85
C SER A 109 1.33 -3.84 8.23
N ALA A 110 1.00 -2.57 8.08
CA ALA A 110 1.92 -1.47 8.40
C ALA A 110 2.22 -1.34 9.90
N ARG A 111 1.35 -1.85 10.77
CA ARG A 111 1.55 -1.83 12.22
C ARG A 111 2.44 -2.94 12.75
N LYS A 112 2.62 -4.00 11.98
CA LYS A 112 3.47 -5.12 12.36
C LYS A 112 4.94 -4.76 12.17
#